data_99ab69b1c15eaf2d5cc8faa9b06af4d4
#
_entry.id   99ab69b1c15eaf2d5cc8faa9b06af4d4
#
_cell.length_a   1.000
_cell.length_b   1.000
_cell.length_c   1.000
_cell.angle_alpha   90.00
_cell.angle_beta   90.00
_cell.angle_gamma   90.00
#
_symmetry.space_group_name_H-M   'P 1'
#
loop_
_entity.id
_entity.type
_entity.pdbx_description
1 polymer ?
#
loop_
_entity_poly.entity_id
_entity_poly.type
_entity_poly.pdbx_seq_one_letter_code
_entity_poly.pdbx_strand_id
1 'polypeptide(L)'
;MHYRVVDGSGEITTDLPIVLNSKPMIHDCAITNNYVLIFDLPVTFNTSRRNKDENASDYPVVWDDNYSSKLGLLNRNTNEIKWIEVPNCFLFHVVNSYEDSSGKVILDFCRYDKLFDFNNPLPFGKKPFLTRWEIDTIKETCVEKLLDDRPMEFARIHPDLEGKELSLIHI
;
A
#
# COMPACT_ATOMS: atom_id res chain seq x y z
N MET A 1 2.06 0.60 -14.38
CA MET A 1 0.94 1.54 -14.10
C MET A 1 1.33 2.95 -14.49
N HIS A 2 0.41 3.94 -14.42
CA HIS A 2 0.74 5.36 -14.60
C HIS A 2 0.34 6.14 -13.35
N TYR A 3 1.22 7.03 -12.94
CA TYR A 3 0.90 8.08 -11.99
C TYR A 3 0.52 9.34 -12.76
N ARG A 4 -0.65 9.88 -12.49
CA ARG A 4 -1.15 11.09 -13.14
C ARG A 4 -1.61 12.12 -12.11
N VAL A 5 -1.25 13.35 -12.35
CA VAL A 5 -1.78 14.51 -11.62
C VAL A 5 -2.67 15.30 -12.56
N VAL A 6 -3.87 15.57 -12.10
CA VAL A 6 -4.85 16.41 -12.80
C VAL A 6 -5.07 17.67 -11.96
N ASP A 7 -4.98 18.83 -12.55
CA ASP A 7 -5.21 20.10 -11.86
C ASP A 7 -6.70 20.45 -11.73
N GLY A 8 -6.98 21.58 -11.10
CA GLY A 8 -8.35 22.04 -10.89
C GLY A 8 -9.11 22.45 -12.16
N SER A 9 -8.43 22.58 -13.31
CA SER A 9 -9.05 22.81 -14.63
C SER A 9 -9.37 21.51 -15.38
N GLY A 10 -8.87 20.36 -14.88
CA GLY A 10 -8.99 19.06 -15.51
C GLY A 10 -7.83 18.69 -16.45
N GLU A 11 -6.78 19.50 -16.51
CA GLU A 11 -5.60 19.24 -17.32
C GLU A 11 -4.63 18.29 -16.62
N ILE A 12 -4.04 17.36 -17.40
CA ILE A 12 -3.00 16.44 -16.89
C ILE A 12 -1.69 17.21 -16.80
N THR A 13 -1.24 17.49 -15.59
CA THR A 13 0.03 18.21 -15.33
C THR A 13 1.22 17.27 -15.17
N THR A 14 0.97 15.99 -14.86
CA THR A 14 2.00 14.95 -14.74
C THR A 14 1.45 13.64 -15.29
N ASP A 15 2.23 12.91 -16.08
CA ASP A 15 1.95 11.52 -16.51
C ASP A 15 3.26 10.74 -16.52
N LEU A 16 3.44 9.88 -15.52
CA LEU A 16 4.65 9.09 -15.31
C LEU A 16 4.36 7.59 -15.38
N PRO A 17 5.05 6.83 -16.24
CA PRO A 17 5.01 5.39 -16.22
C PRO A 17 5.76 4.86 -14.99
N ILE A 18 5.13 3.97 -14.21
CA ILE A 18 5.73 3.31 -13.06
C ILE A 18 5.82 1.82 -13.33
N VAL A 19 7.03 1.29 -13.23
CA VAL A 19 7.32 -0.13 -13.40
C VAL A 19 7.15 -0.82 -12.03
N LEU A 20 6.35 -1.88 -12.01
CA LEU A 20 6.10 -2.73 -10.85
C LEU A 20 6.70 -4.12 -11.08
N ASN A 21 6.93 -4.90 -10.01
CA ASN A 21 7.50 -6.24 -10.12
C ASN A 21 6.62 -7.20 -10.93
N SER A 22 5.31 -7.03 -10.86
CA SER A 22 4.34 -7.85 -11.58
C SER A 22 3.08 -7.03 -11.86
N LYS A 23 1.91 -7.59 -11.60
CA LYS A 23 0.59 -6.95 -11.75
C LYS A 23 -0.13 -6.95 -10.40
N PRO A 24 0.37 -6.23 -9.39
CA PRO A 24 -0.27 -6.20 -8.09
C PRO A 24 -1.65 -5.55 -8.17
N MET A 25 -2.55 -6.01 -7.31
CA MET A 25 -3.81 -5.35 -7.06
C MET A 25 -3.54 -4.18 -6.11
N ILE A 26 -3.48 -2.98 -6.65
CA ILE A 26 -3.36 -1.76 -5.86
C ILE A 26 -4.77 -1.22 -5.63
N HIS A 27 -5.21 -1.22 -4.37
CA HIS A 27 -6.56 -0.79 -4.00
C HIS A 27 -6.58 0.65 -3.51
N ASP A 28 -5.51 1.09 -2.85
CA ASP A 28 -5.38 2.43 -2.28
C ASP A 28 -3.98 2.99 -2.52
N CYS A 29 -3.82 4.28 -2.29
CA CYS A 29 -2.53 4.96 -2.25
C CYS A 29 -2.52 5.98 -1.11
N ALA A 30 -1.35 6.44 -0.71
CA ALA A 30 -1.21 7.45 0.32
C ALA A 30 -0.39 8.63 -0.17
N ILE A 31 -0.61 9.79 0.43
CA ILE A 31 0.07 11.03 0.06
C ILE A 31 0.60 11.71 1.32
N THR A 32 1.84 12.14 1.29
CA THR A 32 2.44 13.03 2.27
C THR A 32 2.73 14.40 1.64
N ASN A 33 3.38 15.29 2.35
CA ASN A 33 3.79 16.57 1.78
C ASN A 33 4.70 16.39 0.55
N ASN A 34 5.69 15.47 0.63
CA ASN A 34 6.69 15.28 -0.42
C ASN A 34 6.53 14.01 -1.24
N TYR A 35 5.73 13.03 -0.81
CA TYR A 35 5.69 11.73 -1.46
C TYR A 35 4.27 11.27 -1.80
N VAL A 36 4.15 10.46 -2.85
CA VAL A 36 3.05 9.52 -3.09
C VAL A 36 3.57 8.12 -2.78
N LEU A 37 2.81 7.36 -1.99
CA LEU A 37 3.13 6.02 -1.57
C LEU A 37 2.44 5.02 -2.48
N ILE A 38 3.21 4.13 -3.11
CA ILE A 38 2.74 3.14 -4.08
C ILE A 38 3.02 1.76 -3.54
N PHE A 39 1.98 0.94 -3.43
CA PHE A 39 2.03 -0.39 -2.81
C PHE A 39 2.24 -1.48 -3.85
N ASP A 40 3.45 -2.02 -3.95
CA ASP A 40 3.79 -3.16 -4.81
C ASP A 40 3.81 -4.43 -3.95
N LEU A 41 2.61 -5.01 -3.72
CA LEU A 41 2.33 -6.03 -2.71
C LEU A 41 1.89 -7.36 -3.34
N PRO A 42 1.89 -8.49 -2.56
CA PRO A 42 1.82 -9.86 -3.08
C PRO A 42 0.45 -10.32 -3.61
N VAL A 43 -0.61 -9.52 -3.48
CA VAL A 43 -1.88 -9.84 -4.15
C VAL A 43 -1.79 -9.39 -5.60
N THR A 44 -1.78 -10.35 -6.54
CA THR A 44 -1.57 -10.09 -7.97
C THR A 44 -2.76 -10.54 -8.81
N PHE A 45 -2.96 -9.90 -9.97
CA PHE A 45 -3.97 -10.35 -10.92
C PHE A 45 -3.61 -11.73 -11.49
N ASN A 46 -4.57 -12.65 -11.42
CA ASN A 46 -4.43 -14.04 -11.87
C ASN A 46 -4.38 -14.12 -13.40
N THR A 47 -3.18 -14.15 -13.96
CA THR A 47 -2.98 -14.25 -15.42
C THR A 47 -3.20 -15.66 -15.94
N SER A 48 -3.06 -16.71 -15.13
CA SER A 48 -3.31 -18.11 -15.50
C SER A 48 -4.79 -18.34 -15.85
N ARG A 49 -5.71 -17.73 -15.11
CA ARG A 49 -7.14 -17.72 -15.43
C ARG A 49 -7.41 -17.15 -16.83
N ARG A 50 -6.74 -16.06 -17.20
CA ARG A 50 -6.87 -15.44 -18.52
C ARG A 50 -6.40 -16.36 -19.63
N ASN A 51 -5.40 -17.19 -19.36
CA ASN A 51 -4.82 -18.15 -20.30
C ASN A 51 -5.59 -19.48 -20.33
N LYS A 52 -6.72 -19.61 -19.60
CA LYS A 52 -7.54 -20.83 -19.50
C LYS A 52 -6.75 -22.05 -19.03
N ASP A 53 -5.83 -21.86 -18.09
CA ASP A 53 -5.15 -22.96 -17.40
C ASP A 53 -6.18 -23.70 -16.55
N GLU A 54 -6.35 -25.01 -16.78
CA GLU A 54 -7.32 -25.85 -16.08
C GLU A 54 -7.07 -25.96 -14.57
N ASN A 55 -5.84 -25.69 -14.13
CA ASN A 55 -5.45 -25.67 -12.72
C ASN A 55 -5.48 -24.28 -12.09
N ALA A 56 -5.85 -23.25 -12.85
CA ALA A 56 -5.90 -21.90 -12.34
C ALA A 56 -7.07 -21.71 -11.37
N SER A 57 -6.86 -20.96 -10.32
CA SER A 57 -7.93 -20.48 -9.45
C SER A 57 -8.96 -19.66 -10.26
N ASP A 58 -10.25 -19.84 -9.98
CA ASP A 58 -11.34 -19.07 -10.59
C ASP A 58 -11.38 -17.61 -10.14
N TYR A 59 -10.58 -17.24 -9.15
CA TYR A 59 -10.55 -15.89 -8.62
C TYR A 59 -9.68 -14.96 -9.48
N PRO A 60 -10.09 -13.68 -9.62
CA PRO A 60 -9.39 -12.71 -10.47
C PRO A 60 -8.03 -12.28 -9.90
N VAL A 61 -7.82 -12.44 -8.60
CA VAL A 61 -6.59 -12.11 -7.88
C VAL A 61 -6.19 -13.25 -6.97
N VAL A 62 -4.89 -13.40 -6.73
CA VAL A 62 -4.31 -14.45 -5.90
C VAL A 62 -3.12 -13.90 -5.11
N TRP A 63 -2.84 -14.52 -3.97
CA TRP A 63 -1.63 -14.27 -3.21
C TRP A 63 -0.43 -14.99 -3.86
N ASP A 64 0.67 -14.27 -4.02
CA ASP A 64 1.95 -14.81 -4.48
C ASP A 64 2.94 -14.86 -3.32
N ASP A 65 3.23 -16.08 -2.81
CA ASP A 65 4.14 -16.28 -1.68
C ASP A 65 5.59 -15.90 -1.99
N ASN A 66 5.97 -15.85 -3.27
CA ASN A 66 7.32 -15.51 -3.70
C ASN A 66 7.49 -14.03 -4.06
N TYR A 67 6.47 -13.21 -3.81
CA TYR A 67 6.52 -11.80 -4.14
C TYR A 67 7.49 -11.05 -3.24
N SER A 68 8.35 -10.23 -3.84
CA SER A 68 9.20 -9.28 -3.13
C SER A 68 8.44 -7.97 -2.98
N SER A 69 7.78 -7.79 -1.84
CA SER A 69 6.97 -6.60 -1.57
C SER A 69 7.81 -5.34 -1.42
N LYS A 70 7.35 -4.26 -2.03
CA LYS A 70 8.01 -2.96 -1.99
C LYS A 70 7.01 -1.83 -1.80
N LEU A 71 7.46 -0.81 -1.10
CA LEU A 71 6.81 0.49 -1.02
C LEU A 71 7.56 1.46 -1.93
N GLY A 72 6.87 2.02 -2.92
CA GLY A 72 7.40 3.10 -3.75
C GLY A 72 7.14 4.45 -3.09
N LEU A 73 8.19 5.21 -2.84
CA LEU A 73 8.12 6.62 -2.44
C LEU A 73 8.38 7.49 -3.68
N LEU A 74 7.33 7.91 -4.34
CA LEU A 74 7.40 8.82 -5.48
C LEU A 74 7.47 10.25 -4.96
N ASN A 75 8.60 10.92 -5.16
CA ASN A 75 8.76 12.33 -4.79
C ASN A 75 7.94 13.21 -5.72
N ARG A 76 7.02 13.98 -5.14
CA ARG A 76 6.06 14.83 -5.88
C ARG A 76 6.69 16.04 -6.54
N ASN A 77 7.91 16.43 -6.12
CA ASN A 77 8.62 17.59 -6.66
C ASN A 77 9.60 17.21 -7.76
N THR A 78 10.28 16.04 -7.63
CA THR A 78 11.31 15.59 -8.60
C THR A 78 10.81 14.52 -9.55
N ASN A 79 9.68 13.90 -9.27
CA ASN A 79 9.13 12.73 -9.99
C ASN A 79 10.03 11.49 -9.94
N GLU A 80 11.00 11.46 -9.03
CA GLU A 80 11.83 10.30 -8.79
C GLU A 80 11.14 9.33 -7.83
N ILE A 81 11.27 8.04 -8.09
CA ILE A 81 10.71 6.99 -7.23
C ILE A 81 11.84 6.19 -6.56
N LYS A 82 11.73 6.02 -5.26
CA LYS A 82 12.59 5.17 -4.45
C LYS A 82 11.78 3.97 -3.97
N TRP A 83 12.31 2.75 -4.16
CA TRP A 83 11.67 1.53 -3.73
C TRP A 83 12.30 0.99 -2.46
N ILE A 84 11.49 0.77 -1.44
CA ILE A 84 11.91 0.24 -0.14
C ILE A 84 11.27 -1.13 0.07
N GLU A 85 12.06 -2.13 0.43
CA GLU A 85 11.55 -3.45 0.77
C GLU A 85 10.71 -3.38 2.05
N VAL A 86 9.55 -4.06 2.03
CA VAL A 86 8.60 -4.07 3.14
C VAL A 86 8.12 -5.50 3.42
N PRO A 87 7.61 -5.79 4.62
CA PRO A 87 7.01 -7.09 4.92
C PRO A 87 5.86 -7.43 3.98
N ASN A 88 5.77 -8.71 3.58
CA ASN A 88 4.64 -9.19 2.80
C ASN A 88 3.35 -9.02 3.60
N CYS A 89 2.41 -8.31 3.03
CA CYS A 89 1.08 -8.08 3.58
C CYS A 89 0.14 -7.61 2.47
N PHE A 90 -1.11 -7.36 2.81
CA PHE A 90 -2.04 -6.65 1.96
C PHE A 90 -2.78 -5.58 2.76
N LEU A 91 -3.22 -4.54 2.09
CA LEU A 91 -4.11 -3.51 2.64
C LEU A 91 -5.18 -3.14 1.61
N PHE A 92 -6.39 -2.89 2.09
CA PHE A 92 -7.41 -2.20 1.32
C PHE A 92 -7.37 -0.70 1.59
N HIS A 93 -7.22 -0.29 2.86
CA HIS A 93 -7.40 1.09 3.24
C HIS A 93 -6.23 1.62 4.06
N VAL A 94 -5.74 2.77 3.62
CA VAL A 94 -4.84 3.62 4.39
C VAL A 94 -5.66 4.44 5.38
N VAL A 95 -5.13 4.62 6.58
CA VAL A 95 -5.73 5.48 7.60
C VAL A 95 -5.16 6.89 7.51
N ASN A 96 -3.83 6.99 7.49
CA ASN A 96 -3.11 8.26 7.38
C ASN A 96 -1.66 8.02 6.92
N SER A 97 -1.06 9.04 6.33
CA SER A 97 0.38 9.06 6.08
C SER A 97 0.91 10.49 6.22
N TYR A 98 2.09 10.63 6.81
CA TYR A 98 2.72 11.93 7.03
C TYR A 98 4.24 11.79 7.15
N GLU A 99 4.94 12.90 7.13
CA GLU A 99 6.37 12.96 7.42
C GLU A 99 6.57 13.51 8.82
N ASP A 100 7.28 12.77 9.68
CA ASP A 100 7.58 13.21 11.04
C ASP A 100 8.69 14.28 11.07
N SER A 101 8.92 14.84 12.24
CA SER A 101 9.95 15.88 12.44
C SER A 101 11.39 15.41 12.16
N SER A 102 11.63 14.09 12.07
CA SER A 102 12.92 13.50 11.70
C SER A 102 13.07 13.25 10.20
N GLY A 103 12.02 13.49 9.42
CA GLY A 103 11.97 13.25 7.97
C GLY A 103 11.65 11.80 7.59
N LYS A 104 11.20 10.97 8.53
CA LYS A 104 10.67 9.64 8.21
C LYS A 104 9.26 9.76 7.67
N VAL A 105 8.91 8.87 6.76
CA VAL A 105 7.52 8.69 6.34
C VAL A 105 6.84 7.71 7.28
N ILE A 106 5.72 8.13 7.83
CA ILE A 106 4.85 7.33 8.69
C ILE A 106 3.60 6.96 7.90
N LEU A 107 3.24 5.69 7.94
CA LEU A 107 2.05 5.16 7.29
C LEU A 107 1.26 4.31 8.27
N ASP A 108 0.01 4.69 8.53
CA ASP A 108 -0.96 3.93 9.32
C ASP A 108 -1.99 3.31 8.38
N PHE A 109 -2.24 2.00 8.52
CA PHE A 109 -3.14 1.27 7.63
C PHE A 109 -3.74 0.01 8.29
N CYS A 110 -4.82 -0.51 7.71
CA CYS A 110 -5.41 -1.78 8.12
C CYS A 110 -4.68 -2.92 7.40
N ARG A 111 -3.85 -3.66 8.13
CA ARG A 111 -2.94 -4.67 7.60
C ARG A 111 -3.54 -6.08 7.67
N TYR A 112 -3.57 -6.76 6.54
CA TYR A 112 -3.82 -8.19 6.42
C TYR A 112 -2.51 -8.95 6.27
N ASP A 113 -2.28 -9.98 7.11
CA ASP A 113 -1.10 -10.84 7.00
C ASP A 113 -1.05 -11.56 5.65
N LYS A 114 -2.18 -12.11 5.25
CA LYS A 114 -2.34 -12.83 3.98
C LYS A 114 -3.80 -12.78 3.54
N LEU A 115 -4.04 -12.57 2.25
CA LEU A 115 -5.37 -12.45 1.68
C LEU A 115 -5.39 -13.04 0.26
N PHE A 116 -6.54 -13.61 -0.16
CA PHE A 116 -6.69 -14.29 -1.45
C PHE A 116 -5.72 -15.48 -1.64
N ASP A 117 -5.41 -16.17 -0.54
CA ASP A 117 -4.64 -17.42 -0.55
C ASP A 117 -5.58 -18.62 -0.65
N PHE A 118 -5.91 -19.00 -1.86
CA PHE A 118 -6.87 -20.08 -2.13
C PHE A 118 -6.31 -21.49 -1.89
N ASN A 119 -5.03 -21.61 -1.56
CA ASN A 119 -4.43 -22.85 -1.05
C ASN A 119 -4.69 -23.03 0.46
N ASN A 120 -5.27 -22.02 1.12
CA ASN A 120 -5.53 -22.03 2.55
C ASN A 120 -7.05 -22.20 2.79
N PRO A 121 -7.49 -22.93 3.86
CA PRO A 121 -8.90 -23.03 4.26
C PRO A 121 -9.56 -21.68 4.55
N LEU A 122 -8.77 -20.65 4.84
CA LEU A 122 -9.22 -19.27 5.05
C LEU A 122 -8.66 -18.34 3.96
N PRO A 123 -9.16 -18.43 2.71
CA PRO A 123 -8.60 -17.70 1.58
C PRO A 123 -8.68 -16.18 1.72
N PHE A 124 -9.64 -15.69 2.51
CA PHE A 124 -9.80 -14.26 2.82
C PHE A 124 -9.01 -13.84 4.06
N GLY A 125 -8.13 -14.70 4.54
CA GLY A 125 -7.18 -14.39 5.60
C GLY A 125 -7.81 -14.23 6.99
N LYS A 126 -6.96 -13.78 7.90
CA LYS A 126 -7.37 -13.32 9.24
C LYS A 126 -7.88 -11.89 9.15
N LYS A 127 -8.53 -11.45 10.23
CA LYS A 127 -8.97 -10.06 10.37
C LYS A 127 -7.75 -9.11 10.32
N PRO A 128 -7.90 -7.91 9.75
CA PRO A 128 -6.84 -6.92 9.72
C PRO A 128 -6.68 -6.20 11.05
N PHE A 129 -5.48 -5.65 11.26
CA PHE A 129 -5.13 -4.89 12.45
C PHE A 129 -4.53 -3.55 12.06
N LEU A 130 -4.75 -2.54 12.91
CA LEU A 130 -4.14 -1.23 12.73
C LEU A 130 -2.64 -1.34 12.94
N THR A 131 -1.90 -1.04 11.88
CA THR A 131 -0.45 -1.21 11.82
C THR A 131 0.18 0.09 11.33
N ARG A 132 1.36 0.39 11.85
CA ARG A 132 2.21 1.50 11.40
C ARG A 132 3.46 0.98 10.74
N TRP A 133 3.81 1.56 9.60
CA TRP A 133 5.14 1.52 9.05
C TRP A 133 5.85 2.85 9.31
N GLU A 134 7.07 2.76 9.88
CA GLU A 134 8.02 3.86 9.99
C GLU A 134 9.12 3.66 8.95
N ILE A 135 9.14 4.50 7.93
CA ILE A 135 10.01 4.38 6.78
C ILE A 135 11.13 5.41 6.87
N ASP A 136 12.38 4.95 7.02
CA ASP A 136 13.56 5.80 6.95
C ASP A 136 13.97 5.93 5.47
N THR A 137 13.76 7.10 4.89
CA THR A 137 14.00 7.36 3.46
C THR A 137 15.47 7.44 3.10
N ILE A 138 16.36 7.62 4.10
CA ILE A 138 17.82 7.70 3.94
C ILE A 138 18.42 6.30 4.04
N LYS A 139 18.04 5.55 5.08
CA LYS A 139 18.54 4.17 5.31
C LYS A 139 17.83 3.14 4.45
N GLU A 140 16.72 3.52 3.80
CA GLU A 140 15.87 2.63 2.99
C GLU A 140 15.34 1.44 3.77
N THR A 141 14.90 1.69 5.01
CA THR A 141 14.38 0.66 5.90
C THR A 141 12.94 0.95 6.32
N CYS A 142 12.19 -0.12 6.55
CA CYS A 142 10.82 -0.08 7.08
C CYS A 142 10.78 -0.82 8.42
N VAL A 143 10.25 -0.18 9.45
CA VAL A 143 9.97 -0.78 10.75
C VAL A 143 8.45 -0.88 10.91
N GLU A 144 7.97 -2.09 11.16
CA GLU A 144 6.54 -2.36 11.37
C GLU A 144 6.19 -2.38 12.86
N LYS A 145 5.06 -1.76 13.22
CA LYS A 145 4.53 -1.72 14.59
C LYS A 145 3.03 -1.98 14.57
N LEU A 146 2.57 -2.91 15.38
CA LEU A 146 1.15 -3.06 15.69
C LEU A 146 0.71 -1.89 16.59
N LEU A 147 -0.32 -1.14 16.18
CA LEU A 147 -0.85 -0.03 16.97
C LEU A 147 -2.02 -0.45 17.85
N ASP A 148 -2.85 -1.40 17.38
CA ASP A 148 -4.02 -1.89 18.12
C ASP A 148 -4.23 -3.38 17.80
N ASP A 149 -4.49 -4.19 18.84
CA ASP A 149 -4.72 -5.63 18.74
C ASP A 149 -6.20 -6.00 18.49
N ARG A 150 -7.08 -5.01 18.42
CA ARG A 150 -8.47 -5.18 18.01
C ARG A 150 -8.56 -5.20 16.50
N PRO A 151 -9.24 -6.19 15.91
CA PRO A 151 -9.47 -6.22 14.47
C PRO A 151 -10.27 -5.02 14.03
N MET A 152 -9.82 -4.36 12.96
CA MET A 152 -10.51 -3.21 12.38
C MET A 152 -10.27 -3.05 10.89
N GLU A 153 -11.25 -2.47 10.22
CA GLU A 153 -11.20 -2.02 8.83
C GLU A 153 -11.95 -0.69 8.69
N PHE A 154 -11.73 0.00 7.57
CA PHE A 154 -12.34 1.31 7.30
C PHE A 154 -12.02 2.37 8.37
N ALA A 155 -10.88 2.23 9.05
CA ALA A 155 -10.44 3.27 9.98
C ALA A 155 -10.26 4.59 9.22
N ARG A 156 -10.74 5.67 9.80
CA ARG A 156 -10.75 7.01 9.19
C ARG A 156 -10.26 8.05 10.18
N ILE A 157 -9.68 9.09 9.67
CA ILE A 157 -9.35 10.32 10.39
C ILE A 157 -10.21 11.47 9.87
N HIS A 158 -10.23 12.58 10.57
CA HIS A 158 -10.89 13.77 10.08
C HIS A 158 -10.17 14.28 8.80
N PRO A 159 -10.89 14.63 7.72
CA PRO A 159 -10.25 15.01 6.45
C PRO A 159 -9.27 16.18 6.57
N ASP A 160 -9.52 17.15 7.44
CA ASP A 160 -8.62 18.29 7.67
C ASP A 160 -7.29 17.90 8.34
N LEU A 161 -7.18 16.64 8.82
CA LEU A 161 -6.01 16.10 9.50
C LEU A 161 -5.22 15.11 8.64
N GLU A 162 -5.70 14.81 7.43
CA GLU A 162 -4.96 13.96 6.49
C GLU A 162 -3.58 14.56 6.17
N GLY A 163 -2.56 13.70 6.16
CA GLY A 163 -1.19 14.12 5.90
C GLY A 163 -0.48 14.81 7.08
N LYS A 164 -1.14 14.92 8.24
CA LYS A 164 -0.56 15.52 9.45
C LYS A 164 -0.24 14.49 10.51
N GLU A 165 0.77 14.77 11.32
CA GLU A 165 1.05 13.98 12.50
C GLU A 165 -0.13 14.03 13.48
N LEU A 166 -0.62 12.85 13.87
CA LEU A 166 -1.69 12.71 14.86
C LEU A 166 -1.17 12.04 16.11
N SER A 167 -1.48 12.64 17.28
CA SER A 167 -1.17 12.04 18.58
C SER A 167 -2.16 10.94 18.98
N LEU A 168 -3.36 10.95 18.42
CA LEU A 168 -4.44 9.97 18.66
C LEU A 168 -5.17 9.68 17.36
N ILE A 169 -5.33 8.39 17.04
CA ILE A 169 -6.24 7.93 16.01
C ILE A 169 -7.58 7.69 16.69
N HIS A 170 -8.57 8.52 16.40
CA HIS A 170 -9.94 8.26 16.83
C HIS A 170 -10.55 7.17 15.92
N ILE A 171 -10.86 6.06 16.54
CA ILE A 171 -11.52 4.91 15.88
C ILE A 171 -13.01 4.98 16.18
#